data_b5c4d27426784c88fa633edadee3ba2b
#
_entry.id   b5c4d27426784c88fa633edadee3ba2b
#
_cell.length_a   1.000
_cell.length_b   1.000
_cell.length_c   1.000
_cell.angle_alpha   90.00
_cell.angle_beta   90.00
_cell.angle_gamma   90.00
#
_symmetry.space_group_name_H-M   'P 1'
#
loop_
_entity.id
_entity.type
_entity.pdbx_description
1 polymer ?
#
loop_
_entity_poly.entity_id
_entity_poly.type
_entity_poly.pdbx_seq_one_letter_code
_entity_poly.pdbx_strand_id
1 'polypeptide(L)'
;MKALEQTCEVDVQFLDEDYRIASDLGLDTTREAVACVDAKMREIAARSPHLSRTKVAVLAALELAAEVVQVRKEREALLQQACDHIDKLNKLVDQRSALLPLTSEWMVRRMSRQAF
;
A
#
# COMPACT_ATOMS: atom_id res chain seq x y z
N MET A 1 21.11 8.08 -15.31
CA MET A 1 22.15 7.07 -15.39
C MET A 1 22.45 6.35 -14.08
N LYS A 2 22.32 7.01 -12.96
CA LYS A 2 22.44 6.33 -11.66
C LYS A 2 21.40 5.23 -11.47
N ALA A 3 20.22 5.36 -12.06
CA ALA A 3 19.19 4.32 -12.02
C ALA A 3 19.63 3.02 -12.72
N LEU A 4 20.47 3.12 -13.75
CA LEU A 4 21.02 1.95 -14.45
C LEU A 4 22.05 1.20 -13.62
N GLU A 5 22.78 1.90 -12.76
CA GLU A 5 23.77 1.29 -11.88
C GLU A 5 23.11 0.49 -10.76
N GLN A 6 21.87 0.83 -10.41
CA GLN A 6 21.11 0.14 -9.39
C GLN A 6 20.26 -1.01 -9.94
N THR A 7 20.28 -1.21 -11.25
CA THR A 7 19.51 -2.25 -11.92
C THR A 7 20.23 -3.59 -11.77
N CYS A 8 19.52 -4.58 -11.28
CA CYS A 8 20.00 -5.95 -11.17
C CYS A 8 19.35 -6.81 -12.24
N GLU A 9 20.13 -7.64 -12.93
CA GLU A 9 19.60 -8.65 -13.84
C GLU A 9 19.26 -9.89 -13.01
N VAL A 10 18.04 -10.38 -13.18
CA VAL A 10 17.55 -11.55 -12.47
C VAL A 10 17.00 -12.55 -13.48
N ASP A 11 17.41 -13.81 -13.35
CA ASP A 11 16.84 -14.90 -14.14
C ASP A 11 15.60 -15.40 -13.41
N VAL A 12 14.48 -15.42 -14.11
CA VAL A 12 13.18 -15.77 -13.55
C VAL A 12 12.48 -16.80 -14.42
N GLN A 13 11.57 -17.56 -13.84
CA GLN A 13 10.76 -18.53 -14.55
C GLN A 13 9.28 -18.22 -14.43
N PHE A 14 8.58 -18.23 -15.56
CA PHE A 14 7.13 -18.16 -15.63
C PHE A 14 6.63 -19.33 -16.44
N LEU A 15 5.81 -20.19 -15.83
CA LEU A 15 5.28 -21.40 -16.49
C LEU A 15 6.38 -22.24 -17.16
N ASP A 16 7.48 -22.45 -16.44
CA ASP A 16 8.62 -23.24 -16.88
C ASP A 16 9.41 -22.64 -18.05
N GLU A 17 9.20 -21.37 -18.37
CA GLU A 17 10.01 -20.62 -19.31
C GLU A 17 10.92 -19.65 -18.58
N ASP A 18 12.19 -19.62 -19.01
CA ASP A 18 13.20 -18.77 -18.41
C ASP A 18 13.20 -17.39 -19.07
N TYR A 19 13.28 -16.37 -18.23
CA TYR A 19 13.38 -14.97 -18.65
C TYR A 19 14.48 -14.29 -17.86
N ARG A 20 15.17 -13.38 -18.51
CA ARG A 20 16.12 -12.50 -17.84
C ARG A 20 15.54 -11.10 -17.81
N ILE A 21 15.33 -10.57 -16.63
CA ILE A 21 14.76 -9.24 -16.44
C ILE A 21 15.76 -8.36 -15.71
N ALA A 22 15.70 -7.07 -16.01
CA ALA A 22 16.43 -6.04 -15.28
C ALA A 22 15.45 -5.32 -14.36
N SER A 23 15.81 -5.20 -13.08
CA SER A 23 14.94 -4.58 -12.08
C SER A 23 15.74 -3.66 -11.17
N ASP A 24 15.18 -2.52 -10.83
CA ASP A 24 15.72 -1.57 -9.86
C ASP A 24 15.10 -1.73 -8.47
N LEU A 25 14.18 -2.70 -8.30
CA LEU A 25 13.44 -2.91 -7.05
C LEU A 25 14.22 -3.70 -6.00
N GLY A 26 15.40 -4.20 -6.34
CA GLY A 26 16.14 -5.10 -5.49
C GLY A 26 15.78 -6.55 -5.72
N LEU A 27 16.69 -7.44 -5.34
CA LEU A 27 16.57 -8.86 -5.64
C LEU A 27 15.37 -9.52 -4.95
N ASP A 28 15.20 -9.24 -3.66
CA ASP A 28 14.14 -9.85 -2.86
C ASP A 28 12.75 -9.43 -3.33
N THR A 29 12.56 -8.13 -3.54
CA THR A 29 11.28 -7.59 -4.04
C THR A 29 10.96 -8.14 -5.42
N THR A 30 11.97 -8.21 -6.30
CA THR A 30 11.80 -8.77 -7.64
C THR A 30 11.40 -10.23 -7.59
N ARG A 31 12.04 -11.03 -6.73
CA ARG A 31 11.68 -12.44 -6.56
C ARG A 31 10.28 -12.63 -6.03
N GLU A 32 9.86 -11.82 -5.08
CA GLU A 32 8.50 -11.86 -4.56
C GLU A 32 7.48 -11.52 -5.64
N ALA A 33 7.75 -10.50 -6.44
CA ALA A 33 6.89 -10.11 -7.56
C ALA A 33 6.78 -11.23 -8.60
N VAL A 34 7.90 -11.84 -8.95
CA VAL A 34 7.95 -12.97 -9.88
C VAL A 34 7.14 -14.15 -9.36
N ALA A 35 7.29 -14.46 -8.07
CA ALA A 35 6.53 -15.55 -7.44
C ALA A 35 5.03 -15.29 -7.49
N CYS A 36 4.60 -14.05 -7.26
CA CYS A 36 3.19 -13.67 -7.37
C CYS A 36 2.65 -13.85 -8.78
N VAL A 37 3.40 -13.41 -9.78
CA VAL A 37 2.99 -13.53 -11.19
C VAL A 37 2.93 -14.99 -11.59
N ASP A 38 3.97 -15.77 -11.28
CA ASP A 38 4.01 -17.19 -11.63
C ASP A 38 2.86 -17.96 -10.98
N ALA A 39 2.59 -17.72 -9.71
CA ALA A 39 1.49 -18.35 -9.01
C ALA A 39 0.15 -18.03 -9.68
N LYS A 40 -0.07 -16.78 -10.06
CA LYS A 40 -1.29 -16.35 -10.74
C LYS A 40 -1.42 -16.98 -12.11
N MET A 41 -0.33 -17.05 -12.88
CA MET A 41 -0.31 -17.69 -14.19
C MET A 41 -0.64 -19.18 -14.09
N ARG A 42 -0.06 -19.87 -13.12
CA ARG A 42 -0.34 -21.30 -12.88
C ARG A 42 -1.79 -21.54 -12.50
N GLU A 43 -2.34 -20.68 -11.66
CA GLU A 43 -3.75 -20.74 -11.29
C GLU A 43 -4.68 -20.59 -12.50
N ILE A 44 -4.41 -19.61 -13.35
CA ILE A 44 -5.21 -19.36 -14.55
C ILE A 44 -5.05 -20.52 -15.55
N ALA A 45 -3.85 -21.01 -15.76
CA ALA A 45 -3.58 -22.13 -16.64
C ALA A 45 -4.31 -23.40 -16.17
N ALA A 46 -4.39 -23.62 -14.87
CA ALA A 46 -5.10 -24.75 -14.29
C ALA A 46 -6.63 -24.64 -14.50
N ARG A 47 -7.18 -23.42 -14.36
CA ARG A 47 -8.62 -23.18 -14.61
C ARG A 47 -9.00 -23.26 -16.07
N SER A 48 -8.10 -22.85 -16.94
CA SER A 48 -8.37 -22.74 -18.39
C SER A 48 -7.20 -23.28 -19.19
N PRO A 49 -7.06 -24.62 -19.26
CA PRO A 49 -5.88 -25.23 -19.92
C PRO A 49 -5.81 -24.98 -21.41
N HIS A 50 -6.88 -24.53 -22.05
CA HIS A 50 -6.95 -24.26 -23.47
C HIS A 50 -6.41 -22.90 -23.88
N LEU A 51 -6.11 -22.03 -22.91
CA LEU A 51 -5.60 -20.70 -23.20
C LEU A 51 -4.13 -20.74 -23.59
N SER A 52 -3.75 -19.88 -24.54
CA SER A 52 -2.36 -19.68 -24.90
C SER A 52 -1.60 -19.02 -23.74
N ARG A 53 -0.29 -19.18 -23.73
CA ARG A 53 0.57 -18.57 -22.71
C ARG A 53 0.41 -17.06 -22.67
N THR A 54 0.30 -16.43 -23.84
CA THR A 54 0.08 -14.98 -23.92
C THR A 54 -1.22 -14.55 -23.26
N LYS A 55 -2.30 -15.29 -23.50
CA LYS A 55 -3.60 -15.00 -22.88
C LYS A 55 -3.56 -15.21 -21.36
N VAL A 56 -2.88 -16.25 -20.90
CA VAL A 56 -2.66 -16.50 -19.48
C VAL A 56 -1.92 -15.34 -18.85
N ALA A 57 -0.86 -14.85 -19.50
CA ALA A 57 -0.08 -13.72 -19.01
C ALA A 57 -0.92 -12.43 -18.93
N VAL A 58 -1.73 -12.16 -19.95
CA VAL A 58 -2.61 -10.98 -19.96
C VAL A 58 -3.65 -11.05 -18.85
N LEU A 59 -4.27 -12.22 -18.67
CA LEU A 59 -5.25 -12.42 -17.60
C LEU A 59 -4.60 -12.30 -16.21
N ALA A 60 -3.40 -12.85 -16.05
CA ALA A 60 -2.65 -12.74 -14.80
C ALA A 60 -2.34 -11.28 -14.49
N ALA A 61 -1.88 -10.51 -15.47
CA ALA A 61 -1.61 -9.09 -15.31
C ALA A 61 -2.89 -8.33 -14.92
N LEU A 62 -4.00 -8.64 -15.56
CA LEU A 62 -5.27 -7.98 -15.27
C LEU A 62 -5.76 -8.30 -13.85
N GLU A 63 -5.70 -9.56 -13.43
CA GLU A 63 -6.11 -9.96 -12.08
C GLU A 63 -5.22 -9.32 -11.01
N LEU A 64 -3.90 -9.31 -11.22
CA LEU A 64 -2.99 -8.69 -10.29
C LEU A 64 -3.19 -7.17 -10.22
N ALA A 65 -3.43 -6.53 -11.36
CA ALA A 65 -3.74 -5.10 -11.40
C ALA A 65 -5.04 -4.80 -10.65
N ALA A 66 -6.05 -5.65 -10.80
CA ALA A 66 -7.31 -5.51 -10.08
C ALA A 66 -7.11 -5.61 -8.57
N GLU A 67 -6.26 -6.54 -8.12
CA GLU A 67 -5.89 -6.64 -6.70
C GLU A 67 -5.20 -5.37 -6.20
N VAL A 68 -4.26 -4.83 -6.99
CA VAL A 68 -3.57 -3.58 -6.64
C VAL A 68 -4.56 -2.43 -6.52
N VAL A 69 -5.47 -2.30 -7.48
CA VAL A 69 -6.51 -1.25 -7.44
C VAL A 69 -7.38 -1.40 -6.20
N GLN A 70 -7.77 -2.63 -5.87
CA GLN A 70 -8.60 -2.89 -4.70
C GLN A 70 -7.87 -2.52 -3.40
N VAL A 71 -6.61 -2.91 -3.29
CA VAL A 71 -5.79 -2.57 -2.12
C VAL A 71 -5.63 -1.06 -1.97
N ARG A 72 -5.40 -0.36 -3.08
CA ARG A 72 -5.30 1.11 -3.08
C ARG A 72 -6.59 1.77 -2.60
N LYS A 73 -7.74 1.27 -3.05
CA LYS A 73 -9.04 1.79 -2.62
C LYS A 73 -9.28 1.56 -1.14
N GLU A 74 -8.94 0.38 -0.65
CA GLU A 74 -9.04 0.05 0.77
C GLU A 74 -8.13 0.95 1.61
N ARG A 75 -6.91 1.19 1.13
CA ARG A 75 -5.97 2.08 1.79
C ARG A 75 -6.49 3.51 1.85
N GLU A 76 -7.03 4.01 0.74
CA GLU A 76 -7.64 5.35 0.70
C GLU A 76 -8.81 5.45 1.65
N ALA A 77 -9.67 4.43 1.69
CA ALA A 77 -10.81 4.40 2.60
C ALA A 77 -10.36 4.42 4.06
N LEU A 78 -9.33 3.65 4.41
CA LEU A 78 -8.77 3.63 5.77
C LEU A 78 -8.15 4.97 6.14
N LEU A 79 -7.42 5.61 5.21
CA LEU A 79 -6.84 6.93 5.43
C LEU A 79 -7.94 7.97 5.64
N GLN A 80 -9.00 7.92 4.86
CA GLN A 80 -10.13 8.83 4.99
C GLN A 80 -10.84 8.63 6.32
N GLN A 81 -11.06 7.39 6.74
CA GLN A 81 -11.63 7.09 8.05
C GLN A 81 -10.75 7.61 9.18
N ALA A 82 -9.44 7.47 9.06
CA ALA A 82 -8.50 7.98 10.06
C ALA A 82 -8.56 9.50 10.14
N CYS A 83 -8.60 10.20 9.00
CA CYS A 83 -8.73 11.65 8.96
C CYS A 83 -10.06 12.11 9.57
N ASP A 84 -11.16 11.44 9.22
CA ASP A 84 -12.49 11.75 9.77
C ASP A 84 -12.52 11.54 11.29
N HIS A 85 -11.88 10.48 11.75
CA HIS A 85 -11.78 10.17 13.17
C HIS A 85 -10.98 11.24 13.92
N ILE A 86 -9.87 11.68 13.36
CA ILE A 86 -9.04 12.76 13.91
C ILE A 86 -9.85 14.06 13.99
N ASP A 87 -10.58 14.39 12.92
CA ASP A 87 -11.44 15.58 12.88
C ASP A 87 -12.52 15.53 13.97
N LYS A 88 -13.15 14.37 14.15
CA LYS A 88 -14.14 14.18 15.20
C LYS A 88 -13.54 14.36 16.57
N LEU A 89 -12.35 13.82 16.81
CA LEU A 89 -11.63 13.97 18.07
C LEU A 89 -11.28 15.44 18.32
N ASN A 90 -10.80 16.15 17.31
CA ASN A 90 -10.50 17.57 17.41
C ASN A 90 -11.75 18.38 17.76
N LYS A 91 -12.87 18.09 17.11
CA LYS A 91 -14.15 18.76 17.41
C LYS A 91 -14.60 18.49 18.83
N LEU A 92 -14.46 17.25 19.32
CA LEU A 92 -14.79 16.91 20.69
C LEU A 92 -13.92 17.64 21.70
N VAL A 93 -12.62 17.76 21.43
CA VAL A 93 -11.70 18.51 22.26
C VAL A 93 -12.10 19.99 22.29
N ASP A 94 -12.40 20.58 21.14
CA ASP A 94 -12.84 21.98 21.04
C ASP A 94 -14.16 22.20 21.77
N GLN A 95 -15.11 21.29 21.64
CA GLN A 95 -16.40 21.36 22.32
C GLN A 95 -16.22 21.25 23.83
N ARG A 96 -15.36 20.37 24.29
CA ARG A 96 -15.07 20.26 25.73
C ARG A 96 -14.42 21.53 26.29
N SER A 97 -13.48 22.08 25.51
CA SER A 97 -12.85 23.35 25.88
C SER A 97 -13.86 24.49 25.97
N ALA A 98 -14.85 24.50 25.06
CA ALA A 98 -15.92 25.49 25.06
C ALA A 98 -16.91 25.26 26.19
N LEU A 99 -17.21 23.98 26.51
CA LEU A 99 -18.15 23.62 27.57
C LEU A 99 -17.57 23.79 29.00
N LEU A 100 -16.24 23.77 29.14
CA LEU A 100 -15.55 23.87 30.40
C LEU A 100 -14.54 25.02 30.37
N PRO A 101 -14.99 26.26 30.12
CA PRO A 101 -14.08 27.39 30.01
C PRO A 101 -13.35 27.70 31.33
N LEU A 102 -13.99 27.45 32.46
CA LEU A 102 -13.39 27.65 33.76
C LEU A 102 -12.18 26.78 34.01
N THR A 103 -12.24 25.51 33.52
CA THR A 103 -11.13 24.56 33.65
C THR A 103 -9.93 25.00 32.80
N SER A 104 -10.21 25.41 31.56
CA SER A 104 -9.19 25.89 30.64
C SER A 104 -8.52 27.17 31.16
N GLU A 105 -9.30 28.15 31.60
CA GLU A 105 -8.79 29.38 32.19
C GLU A 105 -8.00 29.12 33.46
N TRP A 106 -8.47 28.22 34.27
CA TRP A 106 -7.80 27.85 35.52
C TRP A 106 -6.42 27.26 35.23
N MET A 107 -6.31 26.39 34.27
CA MET A 107 -5.03 25.81 33.86
C MET A 107 -4.07 26.86 33.30
N VAL A 108 -4.55 27.76 32.47
CA VAL A 108 -3.74 28.86 31.95
C VAL A 108 -3.24 29.78 33.06
N ARG A 109 -4.10 30.16 34.00
CA ARG A 109 -3.72 30.98 35.14
C ARG A 109 -2.67 30.29 36.01
N ARG A 110 -2.84 29.00 36.22
CA ARG A 110 -1.89 28.21 37.01
C ARG A 110 -0.52 28.12 36.30
N MET A 111 -0.50 27.91 35.00
CA MET A 111 0.74 27.92 34.24
C MET A 111 1.41 29.28 34.26
N SER A 112 0.65 30.34 34.13
CA SER A 112 1.17 31.73 34.23
C SER A 112 1.80 32.04 35.59
N ARG A 113 1.20 31.55 36.66
CA ARG A 113 1.76 31.71 38.02
C ARG A 113 3.07 30.95 38.19
N GLN A 114 3.18 29.77 37.59
CA GLN A 114 4.40 28.98 37.69
C GLN A 114 5.53 29.55 36.85
N ALA A 115 5.23 30.33 35.81
CA ALA A 115 6.21 30.99 34.97
C ALA A 115 6.91 32.18 35.64
N PHE A 116 6.37 32.69 36.73
CA PHE A 116 6.94 33.75 37.56
C PHE A 116 7.34 33.20 38.94
#